data_5bf25e193a55ad6e9632bc0916a15034
#
_entry.id   5bf25e193a55ad6e9632bc0916a15034
#
_cell.length_a   1.000
_cell.length_b   1.000
_cell.length_c   1.000
_cell.angle_alpha   90.00
_cell.angle_beta   90.00
_cell.angle_gamma   90.00
#
_symmetry.space_group_name_H-M   'P 1'
#
loop_
_entity.id
_entity.type
_entity.pdbx_description
1 polymer ?
#
loop_
_entity_poly.entity_id
_entity_poly.type
_entity_poly.pdbx_seq_one_letter_code
_entity_poly.pdbx_strand_id
1 'polypeptide(L)'
;MAFAERLPRMGVVLALAALLAVAGCYEDDDETLPSSSQTQQENEEVSDNWLEVLDDETPVAFIVRATGEPRDDIVPLLEQAARRYRESPRMIANRVVQLWAEIRQRDGVEITVTSLLERLNEGESAPHGGSLGSVVQYYRVSRLQGADHDSALAAAMSRKAPE
;
A
#
# COMPACT_ATOMS: atom_id res chain seq x y z
N MET A 1 56.86 -40.22 1.32
CA MET A 1 57.19 -39.77 2.69
C MET A 1 55.89 -39.33 3.33
N ALA A 2 55.49 -40.16 4.21
CA ALA A 2 54.34 -40.08 5.06
C ALA A 2 54.55 -39.00 6.14
N PHE A 3 53.49 -38.32 6.53
CA PHE A 3 53.22 -37.99 7.93
C PHE A 3 51.71 -37.78 8.08
N ALA A 4 51.16 -38.82 8.62
CA ALA A 4 49.89 -38.78 9.35
C ALA A 4 50.13 -38.15 10.72
N GLU A 5 49.09 -37.65 11.30
CA GLU A 5 48.72 -37.63 12.74
C GLU A 5 47.84 -36.38 13.01
N ARG A 6 46.86 -36.37 13.74
CA ARG A 6 46.05 -37.16 14.67
C ARG A 6 44.95 -36.25 15.15
N LEU A 7 43.74 -36.74 15.15
CA LEU A 7 42.70 -36.20 16.05
C LEU A 7 43.08 -36.37 17.53
N PRO A 8 42.51 -35.58 18.40
CA PRO A 8 41.79 -36.21 19.50
C PRO A 8 40.32 -35.83 19.60
N ARG A 9 39.58 -36.90 19.74
CA ARG A 9 38.26 -36.94 20.38
C ARG A 9 38.44 -36.51 21.83
N MET A 10 37.57 -35.72 22.38
CA MET A 10 36.91 -35.91 23.70
C MET A 10 36.17 -34.65 24.10
N GLY A 11 34.98 -34.86 24.51
CA GLY A 11 34.23 -33.89 25.26
C GLY A 11 32.68 -34.03 25.12
N VAL A 12 32.18 -35.27 25.34
CA VAL A 12 30.77 -35.49 25.68
C VAL A 12 30.63 -35.23 27.19
N VAL A 13 29.90 -34.22 27.59
CA VAL A 13 29.25 -34.08 28.92
C VAL A 13 28.07 -33.15 28.72
N LEU A 14 26.89 -33.69 28.65
CA LEU A 14 25.85 -33.67 29.66
C LEU A 14 25.63 -32.32 30.35
N ALA A 15 24.55 -31.65 29.99
CA ALA A 15 23.73 -30.89 30.95
C ALA A 15 22.29 -30.82 30.42
N LEU A 16 21.56 -31.67 30.95
CA LEU A 16 20.15 -31.86 31.13
C LEU A 16 19.52 -30.68 31.90
N ALA A 17 18.27 -30.38 31.57
CA ALA A 17 17.25 -29.74 32.41
C ALA A 17 17.38 -28.24 32.71
N ALA A 18 16.51 -27.49 32.03
CA ALA A 18 15.69 -26.49 32.69
C ALA A 18 14.35 -26.34 31.92
N LEU A 19 13.37 -27.17 32.28
CA LEU A 19 11.97 -26.83 32.09
C LEU A 19 11.71 -25.59 32.96
N LEU A 20 11.65 -24.44 32.37
CA LEU A 20 11.05 -23.28 32.98
C LEU A 20 9.63 -23.17 32.46
N ALA A 21 8.70 -23.60 33.31
CA ALA A 21 7.31 -23.27 33.25
C ALA A 21 7.20 -21.72 33.26
N VAL A 22 6.89 -21.14 32.14
CA VAL A 22 6.41 -19.77 32.06
C VAL A 22 4.95 -19.82 32.47
N ALA A 23 4.70 -19.77 33.77
CA ALA A 23 3.42 -19.29 34.27
C ALA A 23 3.39 -17.81 33.95
N GLY A 24 2.79 -17.46 32.81
CA GLY A 24 2.50 -16.07 32.46
C GLY A 24 1.49 -15.55 33.49
N CYS A 25 1.97 -14.77 34.43
CA CYS A 25 1.12 -13.84 35.15
C CYS A 25 0.59 -12.86 34.09
N TYR A 26 -0.69 -12.92 33.87
CA TYR A 26 -1.43 -11.85 33.25
C TYR A 26 -1.55 -10.77 34.33
N GLU A 27 -0.59 -9.86 34.34
CA GLU A 27 -0.77 -8.62 35.05
C GLU A 27 -1.65 -7.76 34.18
N ASP A 28 -2.84 -7.46 34.70
CA ASP A 28 -3.68 -6.37 34.21
C ASP A 28 -2.92 -5.06 34.42
N ASP A 29 -2.02 -4.76 33.48
CA ASP A 29 -1.53 -3.40 33.33
C ASP A 29 -2.71 -2.57 32.84
N ASP A 30 -3.16 -1.70 33.72
CA ASP A 30 -4.06 -0.59 33.46
C ASP A 30 -3.38 0.27 32.37
N GLU A 31 -3.49 -0.17 31.10
CA GLU A 31 -3.10 0.65 29.97
C GLU A 31 -4.00 1.88 29.99
N THR A 32 -3.45 2.96 30.52
CA THR A 32 -4.01 4.29 30.33
C THR A 32 -4.19 4.48 28.83
N LEU A 33 -5.46 4.38 28.40
CA LEU A 33 -5.89 4.69 27.03
C LEU A 33 -5.23 5.98 26.60
N PRO A 34 -4.59 6.03 25.43
CA PRO A 34 -3.99 7.26 24.93
C PRO A 34 -5.04 8.35 24.92
N SER A 35 -4.63 9.50 25.42
CA SER A 35 -5.51 10.65 25.58
C SER A 35 -6.31 10.92 24.30
N SER A 36 -7.61 11.01 24.43
CA SER A 36 -8.57 11.19 23.33
C SER A 36 -8.23 12.32 22.33
N SER A 37 -7.30 13.18 22.68
CA SER A 37 -6.82 14.27 21.84
C SER A 37 -5.91 13.82 20.68
N GLN A 38 -5.11 12.77 20.87
CA GLN A 38 -4.24 12.23 19.79
C GLN A 38 -5.04 11.42 18.78
N THR A 39 -6.02 10.63 19.26
CA THR A 39 -6.89 9.85 18.39
C THR A 39 -7.81 10.73 17.55
N GLN A 40 -8.17 11.92 18.03
CA GLN A 40 -8.99 12.87 17.25
C GLN A 40 -8.19 13.55 16.14
N GLN A 41 -6.93 13.91 16.37
CA GLN A 41 -6.08 14.51 15.33
C GLN A 41 -5.72 13.52 14.21
N GLU A 42 -5.38 12.26 14.55
CA GLU A 42 -5.12 11.21 13.54
C GLU A 42 -6.37 10.88 12.71
N ASN A 43 -7.57 10.93 13.33
CA ASN A 43 -8.83 10.72 12.61
C ASN A 43 -9.22 11.90 11.72
N GLU A 44 -8.89 13.13 12.09
CA GLU A 44 -9.16 14.32 11.26
C GLU A 44 -8.25 14.34 10.02
N GLU A 45 -6.95 14.03 10.15
CA GLU A 45 -6.03 13.94 9.00
C GLU A 45 -6.39 12.79 8.04
N VAL A 46 -6.85 11.65 8.55
CA VAL A 46 -7.34 10.53 7.73
C VAL A 46 -8.62 10.89 7.01
N SER A 47 -9.51 11.64 7.67
CA SER A 47 -10.80 12.08 7.10
C SER A 47 -10.61 13.06 5.95
N ASP A 48 -9.65 13.98 6.01
CA ASP A 48 -9.41 14.97 4.95
C ASP A 48 -8.86 14.34 3.65
N ASN A 49 -8.16 13.20 3.76
CA ASN A 49 -7.54 12.49 2.64
C ASN A 49 -8.31 11.24 2.20
N TRP A 50 -9.51 11.00 2.72
CA TRP A 50 -10.34 9.85 2.41
C TRP A 50 -11.79 10.27 2.21
N LEU A 51 -12.42 9.76 1.16
CA LEU A 51 -13.83 9.99 0.88
C LEU A 51 -14.67 8.87 1.50
N GLU A 52 -15.35 9.16 2.58
CA GLU A 52 -16.19 8.21 3.31
C GLU A 52 -17.49 7.88 2.55
N VAL A 53 -18.08 6.72 2.87
CA VAL A 53 -19.32 6.27 2.23
C VAL A 53 -20.51 7.19 2.56
N LEU A 54 -20.47 7.81 3.73
CA LEU A 54 -21.53 8.70 4.23
C LEU A 54 -21.34 10.15 3.82
N ASP A 55 -20.22 10.50 3.18
CA ASP A 55 -19.99 11.86 2.71
C ASP A 55 -20.89 12.19 1.54
N ASP A 56 -21.47 13.38 1.56
CA ASP A 56 -22.23 13.95 0.44
C ASP A 56 -21.33 14.38 -0.73
N GLU A 57 -20.01 14.41 -0.50
CA GLU A 57 -19.03 14.78 -1.51
C GLU A 57 -18.95 13.75 -2.63
N THR A 58 -18.99 14.23 -3.88
CA THR A 58 -18.83 13.33 -5.03
C THR A 58 -17.36 12.95 -5.23
N PRO A 59 -17.07 11.76 -5.83
CA PRO A 59 -15.69 11.33 -6.11
C PRO A 59 -14.87 12.35 -6.90
N VAL A 60 -15.50 13.04 -7.86
CA VAL A 60 -14.84 14.09 -8.64
C VAL A 60 -14.54 15.31 -7.78
N ALA A 61 -15.49 15.75 -6.93
CA ALA A 61 -15.28 16.91 -6.05
C ALA A 61 -14.16 16.63 -5.05
N PHE A 62 -14.09 15.41 -4.52
CA PHE A 62 -13.00 14.95 -3.66
C PHE A 62 -11.64 15.06 -4.35
N ILE A 63 -11.50 14.54 -5.58
CA ILE A 63 -10.23 14.64 -6.32
C ILE A 63 -9.86 16.11 -6.56
N VAL A 64 -10.80 16.95 -7.02
CA VAL A 64 -10.56 18.39 -7.25
C VAL A 64 -10.08 19.07 -5.97
N ARG A 65 -10.74 18.82 -4.84
CA ARG A 65 -10.36 19.38 -3.54
C ARG A 65 -8.97 18.93 -3.09
N ALA A 66 -8.67 17.65 -3.26
CA ALA A 66 -7.40 17.08 -2.82
C ALA A 66 -6.19 17.52 -3.68
N THR A 67 -6.42 17.81 -4.97
CA THR A 67 -5.32 18.03 -5.93
C THR A 67 -5.27 19.44 -6.51
N GLY A 68 -6.38 20.15 -6.52
CA GLY A 68 -6.53 21.42 -7.20
C GLY A 68 -6.64 21.32 -8.72
N GLU A 69 -6.72 20.10 -9.29
CA GLU A 69 -6.79 19.89 -10.73
C GLU A 69 -8.19 20.21 -11.29
N PRO A 70 -8.28 20.63 -12.59
CA PRO A 70 -9.55 21.00 -13.19
C PRO A 70 -10.53 19.83 -13.25
N ARG A 71 -11.78 20.09 -12.86
CA ARG A 71 -12.88 19.12 -12.89
C ARG A 71 -13.06 18.48 -14.26
N ASP A 72 -13.00 19.29 -15.33
CA ASP A 72 -13.30 18.86 -16.69
C ASP A 72 -12.28 17.83 -17.21
N ASP A 73 -11.05 17.86 -16.71
CA ASP A 73 -10.01 16.90 -17.03
C ASP A 73 -10.21 15.57 -16.26
N ILE A 74 -10.73 15.64 -15.04
CA ILE A 74 -10.92 14.48 -14.16
C ILE A 74 -12.15 13.65 -14.54
N VAL A 75 -13.26 14.29 -14.86
CA VAL A 75 -14.54 13.61 -15.10
C VAL A 75 -14.42 12.47 -16.12
N PRO A 76 -13.95 12.70 -17.37
CA PRO A 76 -13.88 11.65 -18.38
C PRO A 76 -12.94 10.50 -17.98
N LEU A 77 -11.85 10.81 -17.30
CA LEU A 77 -10.86 9.81 -16.88
C LEU A 77 -11.36 8.94 -15.73
N LEU A 78 -12.06 9.52 -14.76
CA LEU A 78 -12.67 8.77 -13.66
C LEU A 78 -13.82 7.88 -14.17
N GLU A 79 -14.62 8.36 -15.11
CA GLU A 79 -15.66 7.56 -15.76
C GLU A 79 -15.05 6.40 -16.57
N GLN A 80 -13.94 6.62 -17.26
CA GLN A 80 -13.22 5.57 -17.96
C GLN A 80 -12.68 4.52 -16.99
N ALA A 81 -12.06 4.95 -15.89
CA ALA A 81 -11.59 4.07 -14.83
C ALA A 81 -12.74 3.25 -14.21
N ALA A 82 -13.90 3.87 -13.97
CA ALA A 82 -15.07 3.20 -13.42
C ALA A 82 -15.67 2.12 -14.36
N ARG A 83 -15.48 2.26 -15.66
CA ARG A 83 -15.85 1.21 -16.64
C ARG A 83 -14.79 0.10 -16.73
N ARG A 84 -13.53 0.44 -16.44
CA ARG A 84 -12.38 -0.44 -16.55
C ARG A 84 -12.17 -1.32 -15.33
N TYR A 85 -12.31 -0.74 -14.15
CA TYR A 85 -12.07 -1.40 -12.87
C TYR A 85 -13.37 -1.82 -12.20
N ARG A 86 -13.28 -2.82 -11.31
CA ARG A 86 -14.46 -3.37 -10.60
C ARG A 86 -14.85 -2.53 -9.37
N GLU A 87 -13.97 -1.68 -8.93
CA GLU A 87 -14.19 -0.81 -7.79
C GLU A 87 -15.19 0.30 -8.12
N SER A 88 -15.92 0.76 -7.11
CA SER A 88 -16.80 1.92 -7.25
C SER A 88 -16.00 3.20 -7.56
N PRO A 89 -16.61 4.21 -8.20
CA PRO A 89 -15.95 5.50 -8.47
C PRO A 89 -15.36 6.15 -7.22
N ARG A 90 -16.02 6.01 -6.07
CA ARG A 90 -15.54 6.49 -4.76
C ARG A 90 -14.24 5.78 -4.35
N MET A 91 -14.21 4.45 -4.47
CA MET A 91 -13.02 3.67 -4.13
C MET A 91 -11.86 3.95 -5.10
N ILE A 92 -12.16 4.14 -6.39
CA ILE A 92 -11.16 4.54 -7.38
C ILE A 92 -10.57 5.89 -7.03
N ALA A 93 -11.40 6.89 -6.72
CA ALA A 93 -10.95 8.23 -6.33
C ALA A 93 -10.02 8.18 -5.10
N ASN A 94 -10.42 7.46 -4.05
CA ASN A 94 -9.61 7.29 -2.85
C ASN A 94 -8.23 6.67 -3.18
N ARG A 95 -8.21 5.58 -3.96
CA ARG A 95 -6.95 4.89 -4.30
C ARG A 95 -6.03 5.75 -5.15
N VAL A 96 -6.59 6.49 -6.10
CA VAL A 96 -5.81 7.34 -7.01
C VAL A 96 -5.21 8.52 -6.26
N VAL A 97 -5.98 9.20 -5.41
CA VAL A 97 -5.48 10.32 -4.60
C VAL A 97 -4.39 9.84 -3.63
N GLN A 98 -4.59 8.70 -2.97
CA GLN A 98 -3.56 8.13 -2.09
C GLN A 98 -2.28 7.77 -2.85
N LEU A 99 -2.41 7.10 -4.00
CA LEU A 99 -1.25 6.73 -4.80
C LEU A 99 -0.51 7.97 -5.31
N TRP A 100 -1.22 8.98 -5.77
CA TRP A 100 -0.66 10.26 -6.17
C TRP A 100 0.13 10.95 -5.04
N ALA A 101 -0.44 11.00 -3.84
CA ALA A 101 0.22 11.56 -2.68
C ALA A 101 1.49 10.79 -2.29
N GLU A 102 1.44 9.44 -2.32
CA GLU A 102 2.59 8.58 -2.06
C GLU A 102 3.74 8.80 -3.06
N ILE A 103 3.42 8.93 -4.35
CA ILE A 103 4.42 9.16 -5.40
C ILE A 103 5.12 10.50 -5.16
N ARG A 104 4.37 11.57 -4.95
CA ARG A 104 4.92 12.90 -4.69
C ARG A 104 5.79 12.95 -3.43
N GLN A 105 5.31 12.31 -2.36
CA GLN A 105 6.01 12.32 -1.08
C GLN A 105 7.32 11.51 -1.11
N ARG A 106 7.30 10.36 -1.79
CA ARG A 106 8.45 9.44 -1.84
C ARG A 106 9.54 9.90 -2.82
N ASP A 107 9.13 10.34 -4.00
CA ASP A 107 10.04 10.51 -5.13
C ASP A 107 10.30 11.99 -5.44
N GLY A 108 9.53 12.90 -4.85
CA GLY A 108 9.55 14.31 -5.24
C GLY A 108 9.16 14.53 -6.71
N VAL A 109 8.55 13.52 -7.35
CA VAL A 109 8.13 13.61 -8.75
C VAL A 109 6.86 14.44 -8.84
N GLU A 110 6.90 15.45 -9.69
CA GLU A 110 5.71 16.21 -10.03
C GLU A 110 4.84 15.41 -10.99
N ILE A 111 3.83 14.74 -10.44
CA ILE A 111 2.81 14.01 -11.19
C ILE A 111 1.44 14.60 -10.87
N THR A 112 0.58 14.66 -11.88
CA THR A 112 -0.84 15.03 -11.71
C THR A 112 -1.71 13.79 -11.52
N VAL A 113 -2.87 13.95 -10.88
CA VAL A 113 -3.86 12.85 -10.81
C VAL A 113 -4.41 12.57 -12.21
N THR A 114 -4.57 13.58 -13.04
CA THR A 114 -4.96 13.43 -14.44
C THR A 114 -4.02 12.49 -15.18
N SER A 115 -2.70 12.76 -15.16
CA SER A 115 -1.71 11.90 -15.81
C SER A 115 -1.66 10.47 -15.22
N LEU A 116 -1.85 10.34 -13.91
CA LEU A 116 -1.93 9.04 -13.27
C LEU A 116 -3.18 8.24 -13.72
N LEU A 117 -4.34 8.90 -13.81
CA LEU A 117 -5.56 8.29 -14.32
C LEU A 117 -5.42 7.89 -15.80
N GLU A 118 -4.79 8.72 -16.64
CA GLU A 118 -4.49 8.37 -18.04
C GLU A 118 -3.69 7.08 -18.11
N ARG A 119 -2.59 6.99 -17.36
CA ARG A 119 -1.75 5.78 -17.30
C ARG A 119 -2.52 4.55 -16.79
N LEU A 120 -3.34 4.70 -15.76
CA LEU A 120 -4.17 3.62 -15.23
C LEU A 120 -5.27 3.17 -16.22
N ASN A 121 -5.67 4.03 -17.14
CA ASN A 121 -6.64 3.74 -18.18
C ASN A 121 -6.03 3.17 -19.47
N GLU A 122 -4.72 3.09 -19.58
CA GLU A 122 -4.03 2.56 -20.77
C GLU A 122 -4.28 1.05 -21.00
N GLY A 123 -4.17 0.65 -22.26
CA GLY A 123 -4.30 -0.74 -22.70
C GLY A 123 -5.73 -1.21 -22.94
N GLU A 124 -5.90 -2.29 -23.68
CA GLU A 124 -7.20 -2.81 -24.12
C GLU A 124 -7.99 -3.48 -22.99
N SER A 125 -7.31 -4.14 -22.07
CA SER A 125 -7.94 -4.84 -20.95
C SER A 125 -7.43 -4.32 -19.61
N ALA A 126 -8.29 -4.40 -18.59
CA ALA A 126 -7.89 -4.02 -17.24
C ALA A 126 -6.86 -5.01 -16.68
N PRO A 127 -5.75 -4.52 -16.09
CA PRO A 127 -4.78 -5.37 -15.45
C PRO A 127 -5.37 -6.06 -14.20
N HIS A 128 -4.74 -7.12 -13.73
CA HIS A 128 -5.13 -7.85 -12.52
C HIS A 128 -6.62 -8.22 -12.45
N GLY A 129 -7.22 -8.59 -13.60
CA GLY A 129 -8.64 -8.94 -13.68
C GLY A 129 -9.59 -7.79 -13.31
N GLY A 130 -9.16 -6.55 -13.51
CA GLY A 130 -9.95 -5.35 -13.25
C GLY A 130 -9.92 -4.89 -11.78
N SER A 131 -8.91 -5.29 -10.98
CA SER A 131 -8.74 -4.79 -9.62
C SER A 131 -7.70 -3.67 -9.57
N LEU A 132 -8.14 -2.43 -9.38
CA LEU A 132 -7.26 -1.28 -9.16
C LEU A 132 -6.45 -1.45 -7.85
N GLY A 133 -7.08 -2.03 -6.81
CA GLY A 133 -6.40 -2.33 -5.56
C GLY A 133 -5.19 -3.23 -5.77
N SER A 134 -5.30 -4.24 -6.64
CA SER A 134 -4.18 -5.12 -6.97
C SER A 134 -3.10 -4.41 -7.79
N VAL A 135 -3.47 -3.50 -8.69
CA VAL A 135 -2.51 -2.65 -9.42
C VAL A 135 -1.69 -1.81 -8.44
N VAL A 136 -2.36 -1.09 -7.54
CA VAL A 136 -1.71 -0.25 -6.52
C VAL A 136 -0.80 -1.07 -5.60
N GLN A 137 -1.28 -2.23 -5.16
CA GLN A 137 -0.47 -3.12 -4.31
C GLN A 137 0.78 -3.62 -5.03
N TYR A 138 0.64 -4.03 -6.30
CA TYR A 138 1.78 -4.48 -7.08
C TYR A 138 2.80 -3.35 -7.32
N TYR A 139 2.30 -2.16 -7.62
CA TYR A 139 3.14 -0.96 -7.72
C TYR A 139 3.95 -0.75 -6.42
N ARG A 140 3.30 -0.75 -5.26
CA ARG A 140 3.96 -0.57 -3.96
C ARG A 140 5.04 -1.62 -3.70
N VAL A 141 4.76 -2.89 -3.98
CA VAL A 141 5.73 -3.99 -3.83
C VAL A 141 6.93 -3.79 -4.74
N SER A 142 6.71 -3.44 -6.01
CA SER A 142 7.79 -3.15 -6.96
C SER A 142 8.67 -1.97 -6.50
N ARG A 143 8.06 -0.93 -5.95
CA ARG A 143 8.77 0.21 -5.38
C ARG A 143 9.63 -0.19 -4.16
N LEU A 144 9.11 -1.06 -3.30
CA LEU A 144 9.86 -1.59 -2.14
C LEU A 144 11.05 -2.45 -2.59
N GLN A 145 10.96 -3.09 -3.74
CA GLN A 145 12.04 -3.88 -4.36
C GLN A 145 13.07 -3.01 -5.10
N GLY A 146 12.91 -1.70 -5.10
CA GLY A 146 13.86 -0.75 -5.67
C GLY A 146 13.58 -0.33 -7.12
N ALA A 147 12.45 -0.74 -7.71
CA ALA A 147 12.05 -0.24 -9.03
C ALA A 147 11.77 1.28 -8.95
N ASP A 148 12.11 2.04 -9.98
CA ASP A 148 11.70 3.43 -10.13
C ASP A 148 10.19 3.54 -10.38
N HIS A 149 9.65 4.79 -10.39
CA HIS A 149 8.22 5.04 -10.57
C HIS A 149 7.68 4.43 -11.87
N ASP A 150 8.33 4.77 -12.99
CA ASP A 150 7.84 4.38 -14.32
C ASP A 150 7.89 2.87 -14.51
N SER A 151 8.99 2.24 -14.12
CA SER A 151 9.17 0.79 -14.18
C SER A 151 8.16 0.04 -13.31
N ALA A 152 7.90 0.53 -12.09
CA ALA A 152 6.94 -0.07 -11.18
C ALA A 152 5.49 0.04 -11.70
N LEU A 153 5.13 1.21 -12.25
CA LEU A 153 3.80 1.43 -12.80
C LEU A 153 3.59 0.61 -14.07
N ALA A 154 4.57 0.58 -14.99
CA ALA A 154 4.51 -0.25 -16.20
C ALA A 154 4.38 -1.74 -15.86
N ALA A 155 5.13 -2.23 -14.88
CA ALA A 155 5.03 -3.61 -14.43
C ALA A 155 3.66 -3.93 -13.80
N ALA A 156 3.10 -3.01 -13.01
CA ALA A 156 1.77 -3.16 -12.43
C ALA A 156 0.67 -3.19 -13.51
N MET A 157 0.82 -2.39 -14.56
CA MET A 157 -0.15 -2.29 -15.66
C MET A 157 -0.07 -3.45 -16.66
N SER A 158 1.09 -4.09 -16.81
CA SER A 158 1.30 -5.20 -17.75
C SER A 158 0.74 -6.54 -17.28
N ARG A 159 0.39 -6.70 -16.01
CA ARG A 159 0.05 -7.99 -15.41
C ARG A 159 -1.37 -8.43 -15.73
N LYS A 160 -1.49 -9.56 -16.44
CA LYS A 160 -2.77 -10.24 -16.63
C LYS A 160 -3.22 -10.92 -15.33
N ALA A 161 -4.53 -11.11 -15.17
CA ALA A 161 -5.05 -11.95 -14.09
C ALA A 161 -4.48 -13.38 -14.25
N PRO A 162 -4.17 -14.10 -13.15
CA PRO A 162 -3.94 -15.53 -13.22
C PRO A 162 -5.20 -16.21 -13.76
N GLU A 163 -5.03 -17.11 -14.72
CA GLU A 163 -6.10 -17.97 -15.27
C GLU A 163 -6.57 -18.98 -14.24
#